data_219aaf98f2cff48ca23b4f08467f7644
#
_entry.id   219aaf98f2cff48ca23b4f08467f7644
#
_cell.length_a   1.000
_cell.length_b   1.000
_cell.length_c   1.000
_cell.angle_alpha   90.00
_cell.angle_beta   90.00
_cell.angle_gamma   90.00
#
_symmetry.space_group_name_H-M   'P 1'
#
loop_
_entity.id
_entity.type
_entity.pdbx_description
1 polymer ?
#
loop_
_entity_poly.entity_id
_entity_poly.type
_entity_poly.pdbx_seq_one_letter_code
_entity_poly.pdbx_strand_id
1 'polypeptide(L)'
;MANSSGLNRSGLLSRVTVAAITAALVGTSTAAVAAEPGAAAQAPAAPRSAGVSATAASATAATAASGAALNNLYGWHTNGDVIGYTPVGGGAIQRIAGRQGWDWVGYKHFTQADIEGQPEAEGWYHADGWYAVNRAGRLHFAGGGPVRDLGGGWNIFNKVLSAGNTGGSAADDVLARDSAGVLWHYLGNGNASLSQRYRVGGGWNGYTQIAGKGDVTGDGRADLVARDRSGVLWLYKGTGNYRSPFSTRTRVGAGWNMYNYLFSPGDLTGDRRADLVARDAAGALWLYKGSGSSSTPYGARIKIGTSGWNGFGAMF
;
A
#
# COMPACT_ATOMS: atom_id res chain seq x y z
N MET A 1 56.27 -45.88 7.07
CA MET A 1 55.66 -46.66 8.16
C MET A 1 54.27 -46.09 8.35
N ALA A 2 53.38 -46.78 7.79
CA ALA A 2 52.23 -47.48 8.44
C ALA A 2 51.17 -46.50 8.91
N ASN A 3 50.02 -46.48 8.40
CA ASN A 3 48.84 -47.33 8.21
C ASN A 3 47.67 -46.57 8.78
N SER A 4 46.69 -46.40 8.05
CA SER A 4 45.45 -47.11 7.72
C SER A 4 44.23 -46.63 8.50
N SER A 5 43.25 -46.51 7.80
CA SER A 5 41.89 -46.99 7.62
C SER A 5 40.84 -46.08 8.24
N GLY A 6 39.85 -45.54 7.55
CA GLY A 6 38.81 -46.23 6.77
C GLY A 6 37.59 -46.45 7.65
N LEU A 7 36.50 -45.75 7.39
CA LEU A 7 35.16 -46.33 7.47
C LEU A 7 34.08 -45.36 6.97
N ASN A 8 33.53 -45.78 5.92
CA ASN A 8 32.27 -45.39 5.29
C ASN A 8 31.08 -45.71 6.20
N ARG A 9 30.11 -44.82 6.42
CA ARG A 9 28.76 -45.18 6.78
C ARG A 9 27.75 -44.31 6.04
N SER A 10 27.21 -44.91 5.02
CA SER A 10 25.93 -44.63 4.41
C SER A 10 24.79 -44.77 5.42
N GLY A 11 23.86 -43.82 5.44
CA GLY A 11 22.64 -43.87 6.26
C GLY A 11 21.49 -43.16 5.53
N LEU A 12 20.75 -43.92 4.82
CA LEU A 12 19.32 -43.96 4.47
C LEU A 12 18.50 -42.67 4.56
N LEU A 13 18.01 -42.33 3.40
CA LEU A 13 16.82 -41.54 3.13
C LEU A 13 15.56 -42.19 3.75
N SER A 14 14.83 -41.44 4.56
CA SER A 14 13.46 -41.78 4.94
C SER A 14 12.50 -40.79 4.26
N ARG A 15 11.82 -41.25 3.24
CA ARG A 15 10.69 -40.57 2.61
C ARG A 15 9.47 -40.82 3.50
N VAL A 16 8.87 -39.75 4.02
CA VAL A 16 7.53 -39.80 4.62
C VAL A 16 6.53 -39.33 3.58
N THR A 17 5.73 -40.27 3.11
CA THR A 17 4.56 -40.05 2.27
C THR A 17 3.39 -39.71 3.19
N VAL A 18 2.79 -38.52 3.06
CA VAL A 18 1.54 -38.19 3.73
C VAL A 18 0.40 -38.39 2.74
N ALA A 19 -0.47 -39.34 3.09
CA ALA A 19 -1.67 -39.65 2.34
C ALA A 19 -2.77 -38.61 2.63
N ALA A 20 -3.43 -38.18 1.57
CA ALA A 20 -4.64 -37.37 1.62
C ALA A 20 -5.83 -38.20 2.14
N ILE A 21 -6.54 -37.70 3.13
CA ILE A 21 -7.84 -38.23 3.54
C ILE A 21 -8.90 -37.19 3.18
N THR A 22 -9.68 -37.52 2.18
CA THR A 22 -10.93 -36.84 1.81
C THR A 22 -12.03 -37.37 2.72
N ALA A 23 -12.68 -36.52 3.50
CA ALA A 23 -13.93 -36.85 4.19
C ALA A 23 -15.01 -35.85 3.75
N ALA A 24 -15.95 -36.37 2.98
CA ALA A 24 -17.22 -35.71 2.70
C ALA A 24 -18.17 -35.93 3.87
N LEU A 25 -18.79 -34.88 4.39
CA LEU A 25 -19.94 -35.00 5.29
C LEU A 25 -21.09 -34.16 4.75
N VAL A 26 -22.10 -34.89 4.34
CA VAL A 26 -23.47 -34.42 4.10
C VAL A 26 -24.22 -34.46 5.42
N GLY A 27 -24.94 -33.39 5.80
CA GLY A 27 -25.74 -33.39 7.00
C GLY A 27 -26.70 -32.19 7.06
N THR A 28 -27.84 -32.41 6.64
CA THR A 28 -29.24 -32.01 6.89
C THR A 28 -29.50 -30.88 7.89
N SER A 29 -30.37 -29.99 7.40
CA SER A 29 -31.14 -28.94 8.09
C SER A 29 -32.02 -29.41 9.23
N THR A 30 -32.10 -28.62 10.31
CA THR A 30 -33.32 -28.48 11.10
C THR A 30 -33.49 -27.06 11.59
N ALA A 31 -34.62 -26.50 11.28
CA ALA A 31 -35.14 -25.24 11.79
C ALA A 31 -35.65 -25.40 13.23
N ALA A 32 -35.43 -24.39 14.05
CA ALA A 32 -36.24 -24.20 15.27
C ALA A 32 -36.46 -22.70 15.54
N VAL A 33 -37.68 -22.44 15.82
CA VAL A 33 -38.54 -21.29 15.98
C VAL A 33 -38.28 -20.51 17.29
N ALA A 34 -38.33 -19.19 17.18
CA ALA A 34 -38.83 -18.12 18.06
C ALA A 34 -38.71 -18.17 19.58
N ALA A 35 -38.23 -17.05 20.13
CA ALA A 35 -38.91 -16.29 21.19
C ALA A 35 -38.30 -14.90 21.39
N GLU A 36 -39.06 -13.83 21.19
CA GLU A 36 -38.93 -12.52 21.87
C GLU A 36 -39.77 -12.57 23.16
N PRO A 37 -39.72 -11.59 24.11
CA PRO A 37 -39.28 -10.21 24.04
C PRO A 37 -38.54 -9.68 25.29
N GLY A 38 -37.96 -8.49 25.19
CA GLY A 38 -37.55 -7.74 26.37
C GLY A 38 -37.05 -6.33 26.02
N ALA A 39 -37.88 -5.34 26.28
CA ALA A 39 -37.67 -3.93 26.08
C ALA A 39 -36.61 -3.36 27.05
N ALA A 40 -35.89 -2.35 26.60
CA ALA A 40 -35.57 -1.07 27.23
C ALA A 40 -34.12 -0.69 27.22
N ALA A 41 -33.81 0.42 26.65
CA ALA A 41 -33.18 1.62 27.17
C ALA A 41 -32.52 2.41 26.04
N GLN A 42 -33.10 3.53 25.73
CA GLN A 42 -32.54 4.54 24.85
C GLN A 42 -31.29 5.14 25.49
N ALA A 43 -30.17 5.06 24.77
CA ALA A 43 -29.00 5.87 25.01
C ALA A 43 -29.06 7.15 24.14
N PRO A 44 -28.50 8.28 24.61
CA PRO A 44 -28.70 9.58 23.98
C PRO A 44 -28.00 9.70 22.63
N ALA A 45 -28.62 10.44 21.72
CA ALA A 45 -28.17 10.67 20.35
C ALA A 45 -26.81 11.39 20.32
N ALA A 46 -25.86 10.79 19.64
CA ALA A 46 -24.61 11.41 19.27
C ALA A 46 -24.82 12.49 18.19
N PRO A 47 -24.01 13.57 18.18
CA PRO A 47 -24.16 14.65 17.23
C PRO A 47 -23.90 14.17 15.79
N ARG A 48 -24.76 14.60 14.88
CA ARG A 48 -24.68 14.32 13.45
C ARG A 48 -23.40 14.94 12.88
N SER A 49 -22.41 14.11 12.54
CA SER A 49 -21.33 14.52 11.67
C SER A 49 -21.89 14.72 10.25
N ALA A 50 -21.58 15.87 9.64
CA ALA A 50 -21.93 16.17 8.26
C ALA A 50 -21.38 15.06 7.36
N GLY A 51 -22.29 14.27 6.77
CA GLY A 51 -21.92 13.17 5.90
C GLY A 51 -21.27 13.70 4.62
N VAL A 52 -20.06 13.26 4.34
CA VAL A 52 -19.47 13.34 3.01
C VAL A 52 -20.24 12.32 2.16
N SER A 53 -21.27 12.79 1.44
CA SER A 53 -21.98 11.95 0.48
C SER A 53 -21.08 11.69 -0.71
N ALA A 54 -20.37 10.56 -0.70
CA ALA A 54 -19.89 9.97 -1.92
C ALA A 54 -21.10 9.43 -2.68
N THR A 55 -21.61 10.18 -3.66
CA THR A 55 -22.61 9.69 -4.59
C THR A 55 -21.97 8.53 -5.35
N ALA A 56 -22.41 7.32 -5.02
CA ALA A 56 -22.06 6.14 -5.78
C ALA A 56 -22.66 6.30 -7.19
N ALA A 57 -21.80 6.52 -8.18
CA ALA A 57 -22.19 6.28 -9.55
C ALA A 57 -22.45 4.76 -9.65
N SER A 58 -23.67 4.37 -10.02
CA SER A 58 -24.00 2.99 -10.35
C SER A 58 -23.14 2.55 -11.53
N ALA A 59 -21.97 1.97 -11.23
CA ALA A 59 -21.18 1.27 -12.21
C ALA A 59 -21.78 -0.14 -12.34
N THR A 60 -22.30 -0.45 -13.51
CA THR A 60 -22.48 -1.85 -13.94
C THR A 60 -21.17 -2.57 -13.67
N ALA A 61 -21.22 -3.62 -12.85
CA ALA A 61 -20.09 -4.43 -12.50
C ALA A 61 -19.47 -4.99 -13.80
N ALA A 62 -18.41 -4.35 -14.26
CA ALA A 62 -17.50 -4.99 -15.20
C ALA A 62 -16.84 -6.13 -14.45
N THR A 63 -17.07 -7.36 -14.89
CA THR A 63 -16.38 -8.55 -14.42
C THR A 63 -14.89 -8.25 -14.35
N ALA A 64 -14.34 -8.21 -13.14
CA ALA A 64 -12.91 -8.08 -12.94
C ALA A 64 -12.26 -9.25 -13.70
N ALA A 65 -11.29 -8.95 -14.55
CA ALA A 65 -10.46 -9.96 -15.15
C ALA A 65 -9.81 -10.75 -14.01
N SER A 66 -10.11 -12.05 -13.95
CA SER A 66 -9.67 -12.94 -12.89
C SER A 66 -8.15 -12.90 -12.76
N GLY A 67 -7.65 -12.56 -11.58
CA GLY A 67 -6.31 -12.93 -11.16
C GLY A 67 -5.29 -11.83 -10.86
N ALA A 68 -5.64 -10.54 -10.82
CA ALA A 68 -4.72 -9.52 -10.28
C ALA A 68 -5.20 -9.09 -8.90
N ALA A 69 -4.30 -9.11 -7.95
CA ALA A 69 -4.58 -8.58 -6.63
C ALA A 69 -4.70 -7.06 -6.68
N LEU A 70 -5.77 -6.53 -6.12
CA LEU A 70 -6.12 -5.12 -6.12
C LEU A 70 -5.69 -4.48 -4.80
N ASN A 71 -5.11 -3.29 -4.85
CA ASN A 71 -4.79 -2.55 -3.65
C ASN A 71 -5.96 -1.68 -3.20
N ASN A 72 -6.22 -1.67 -1.89
CA ASN A 72 -7.16 -0.71 -1.29
C ASN A 72 -6.54 0.68 -1.26
N LEU A 73 -7.39 1.69 -1.30
CA LEU A 73 -7.03 3.08 -1.02
C LEU A 73 -7.48 3.43 0.39
N TYR A 74 -6.64 4.08 1.15
CA TYR A 74 -6.98 4.56 2.49
C TYR A 74 -6.85 6.08 2.59
N GLY A 75 -7.77 6.68 3.34
CA GLY A 75 -7.74 8.10 3.70
C GLY A 75 -7.72 8.25 5.22
N TRP A 76 -6.75 9.01 5.74
CA TRP A 76 -6.64 9.35 7.15
C TRP A 76 -7.15 10.76 7.42
N HIS A 77 -8.02 10.91 8.40
CA HIS A 77 -8.47 12.18 8.94
C HIS A 77 -7.65 12.58 10.17
N THR A 78 -7.47 13.87 10.39
CA THR A 78 -6.69 14.40 11.52
C THR A 78 -7.32 14.10 12.90
N ASN A 79 -8.59 13.71 12.94
CA ASN A 79 -9.27 13.19 14.14
C ASN A 79 -8.93 11.72 14.47
N GLY A 80 -8.05 11.09 13.69
CA GLY A 80 -7.59 9.72 13.90
C GLY A 80 -8.34 8.65 13.10
N ASP A 81 -9.39 9.02 12.37
CA ASP A 81 -10.14 8.06 11.55
C ASP A 81 -9.37 7.68 10.28
N VAL A 82 -9.27 6.40 10.00
CA VAL A 82 -8.86 5.87 8.70
C VAL A 82 -10.07 5.24 8.02
N ILE A 83 -10.31 5.63 6.78
CA ILE A 83 -11.40 5.13 5.95
C ILE A 83 -10.80 4.42 4.74
N GLY A 84 -11.19 3.17 4.54
CA GLY A 84 -10.77 2.36 3.41
C GLY A 84 -11.74 2.45 2.23
N TYR A 85 -11.21 2.28 1.04
CA TYR A 85 -11.94 2.17 -0.21
C TYR A 85 -11.39 0.98 -0.98
N THR A 86 -12.27 0.08 -1.40
CA THR A 86 -11.91 -1.10 -2.21
C THR A 86 -12.16 -0.83 -3.68
N PRO A 87 -11.27 -1.27 -4.57
CA PRO A 87 -11.54 -1.25 -6.01
C PRO A 87 -12.73 -2.16 -6.36
N VAL A 88 -13.58 -1.67 -7.29
CA VAL A 88 -14.74 -2.42 -7.80
C VAL A 88 -14.68 -2.61 -9.32
N GLY A 89 -13.48 -2.46 -9.90
CA GLY A 89 -13.21 -2.63 -11.32
C GLY A 89 -13.17 -1.30 -12.10
N GLY A 90 -12.43 -1.30 -13.21
CA GLY A 90 -12.30 -0.14 -14.09
C GLY A 90 -11.67 1.12 -13.47
N GLY A 91 -11.08 1.02 -12.28
CA GLY A 91 -10.58 2.13 -11.49
C GLY A 91 -11.61 2.77 -10.56
N ALA A 92 -12.86 2.28 -10.54
CA ALA A 92 -13.86 2.72 -9.58
C ALA A 92 -13.54 2.17 -8.17
N ILE A 93 -13.89 2.95 -7.15
CA ILE A 93 -13.66 2.60 -5.74
C ILE A 93 -14.96 2.68 -4.94
N GLN A 94 -15.13 1.77 -3.99
CA GLN A 94 -16.25 1.73 -3.07
C GLN A 94 -15.75 1.84 -1.63
N ARG A 95 -16.43 2.65 -0.82
CA ARG A 95 -16.09 2.79 0.59
C ARG A 95 -16.30 1.48 1.35
N ILE A 96 -15.27 1.06 2.11
CA ILE A 96 -15.37 -0.05 3.04
C ILE A 96 -16.15 0.42 4.27
N ALA A 97 -17.10 -0.39 4.73
CA ALA A 97 -17.90 -0.06 5.93
C ALA A 97 -17.02 -0.07 7.19
N GLY A 98 -17.33 0.86 8.12
CA GLY A 98 -16.63 0.97 9.39
C GLY A 98 -15.32 1.80 9.35
N ARG A 99 -14.72 1.95 10.53
CA ARG A 99 -13.39 2.55 10.71
C ARG A 99 -12.34 1.47 10.48
N GLN A 100 -11.25 1.84 9.84
CA GLN A 100 -10.13 0.92 9.64
C GLN A 100 -9.08 1.13 10.74
N GLY A 101 -8.96 0.13 11.61
CA GLY A 101 -7.90 0.08 12.61
C GLY A 101 -8.12 0.95 13.85
N TRP A 102 -7.03 1.40 14.42
CA TRP A 102 -6.90 2.04 15.72
C TRP A 102 -7.19 3.53 15.68
N ASP A 103 -7.10 4.18 16.85
CA ASP A 103 -7.06 5.63 16.93
C ASP A 103 -5.68 6.14 16.45
N TRP A 104 -5.68 6.80 15.28
CA TRP A 104 -4.49 7.32 14.63
C TRP A 104 -4.30 8.84 14.88
N VAL A 105 -4.87 9.37 15.94
CA VAL A 105 -4.62 10.75 16.37
C VAL A 105 -3.12 10.96 16.63
N GLY A 106 -2.58 12.07 16.14
CA GLY A 106 -1.16 12.38 16.32
C GLY A 106 -0.19 11.72 15.36
N TYR A 107 -0.68 11.00 14.37
CA TYR A 107 0.16 10.49 13.29
C TYR A 107 0.31 11.52 12.16
N LYS A 108 1.32 11.38 11.32
CA LYS A 108 1.66 12.32 10.23
C LYS A 108 2.02 11.66 8.90
N HIS A 109 2.49 10.42 8.91
CA HIS A 109 2.84 9.67 7.71
C HIS A 109 2.21 8.30 7.76
N PHE A 110 1.70 7.87 6.63
CA PHE A 110 1.12 6.54 6.41
C PHE A 110 1.59 6.02 5.06
N THR A 111 1.85 4.72 4.97
CA THR A 111 2.12 4.05 3.71
C THR A 111 1.80 2.57 3.81
N GLN A 112 1.09 2.04 2.85
CA GLN A 112 0.84 0.60 2.74
C GLN A 112 2.14 -0.14 2.45
N ALA A 113 2.25 -1.37 2.94
CA ALA A 113 3.38 -2.24 2.69
C ALA A 113 2.95 -3.71 2.69
N ASP A 114 3.45 -4.46 1.73
CA ASP A 114 3.50 -5.91 1.75
C ASP A 114 4.77 -6.31 2.51
N ILE A 115 4.58 -6.94 3.66
CA ILE A 115 5.70 -7.33 4.54
C ILE A 115 6.10 -8.78 4.38
N GLU A 116 5.28 -9.62 3.77
CA GLU A 116 5.57 -11.04 3.59
C GLU A 116 6.27 -11.29 2.25
N GLY A 117 6.10 -10.41 1.27
CA GLY A 117 6.71 -10.53 -0.06
C GLY A 117 6.25 -11.78 -0.82
N GLN A 118 5.14 -12.39 -0.38
CA GLN A 118 4.59 -13.56 -1.02
C GLN A 118 3.65 -13.14 -2.14
N PRO A 119 3.61 -13.89 -3.25
CA PRO A 119 2.57 -13.70 -4.25
C PRO A 119 1.23 -14.03 -3.58
N GLU A 120 0.36 -13.04 -3.48
CA GLU A 120 -0.98 -13.17 -2.94
C GLU A 120 -1.81 -14.18 -3.76
N ALA A 121 -2.62 -14.97 -3.07
CA ALA A 121 -3.61 -15.82 -3.73
C ALA A 121 -4.62 -14.94 -4.50
N GLU A 122 -5.09 -15.43 -5.63
CA GLU A 122 -6.05 -14.72 -6.48
C GLU A 122 -7.23 -14.15 -5.67
N GLY A 123 -7.46 -12.84 -5.79
CA GLY A 123 -8.59 -12.15 -5.17
C GLY A 123 -8.33 -11.48 -3.82
N TRP A 124 -7.10 -11.49 -3.29
CA TRP A 124 -6.73 -10.81 -2.07
C TRP A 124 -5.96 -9.50 -2.34
N TYR A 125 -5.98 -8.58 -1.35
CA TYR A 125 -5.38 -7.25 -1.47
C TYR A 125 -3.90 -7.27 -1.05
N HIS A 126 -3.04 -6.62 -1.83
CA HIS A 126 -1.57 -6.66 -1.73
C HIS A 126 -0.94 -5.89 -0.57
N ALA A 127 -1.63 -5.60 0.49
CA ALA A 127 -0.97 -4.96 1.62
C ALA A 127 -1.35 -5.67 2.91
N ASP A 128 -0.36 -6.30 3.55
CA ASP A 128 -0.50 -6.90 4.87
C ASP A 128 -0.82 -5.88 5.94
N GLY A 129 -0.55 -4.60 5.66
CA GLY A 129 -0.80 -3.51 6.56
C GLY A 129 -0.18 -2.21 6.09
N TRP A 130 0.08 -1.33 7.03
CA TRP A 130 0.75 -0.07 6.77
C TRP A 130 1.74 0.32 7.86
N TYR A 131 2.78 1.02 7.44
CA TYR A 131 3.65 1.75 8.34
C TYR A 131 3.05 3.13 8.62
N ALA A 132 3.12 3.56 9.87
CA ALA A 132 2.66 4.87 10.29
C ALA A 132 3.69 5.53 11.22
N VAL A 133 3.97 6.82 11.01
CA VAL A 133 4.88 7.60 11.87
C VAL A 133 4.07 8.63 12.64
N ASN A 134 4.17 8.62 13.97
CA ASN A 134 3.52 9.60 14.82
C ASN A 134 4.36 10.89 14.98
N ARG A 135 3.79 11.93 15.61
CA ARG A 135 4.47 13.22 15.83
C ARG A 135 5.66 13.12 16.77
N ALA A 136 5.69 12.13 17.66
CA ALA A 136 6.83 11.84 18.52
C ALA A 136 7.99 11.17 17.76
N GLY A 137 7.79 10.86 16.49
CA GLY A 137 8.80 10.21 15.63
C GLY A 137 8.96 8.72 15.89
N ARG A 138 7.90 8.05 16.35
CA ARG A 138 7.89 6.58 16.44
C ARG A 138 7.25 6.00 15.19
N LEU A 139 7.89 4.98 14.64
CA LEU A 139 7.35 4.16 13.56
C LEU A 139 6.54 3.02 14.16
N HIS A 140 5.35 2.84 13.63
CA HIS A 140 4.49 1.71 13.96
C HIS A 140 4.13 0.94 12.70
N PHE A 141 3.86 -0.36 12.87
CA PHE A 141 3.25 -1.18 11.84
C PHE A 141 1.89 -1.68 12.32
N ALA A 142 0.88 -1.56 11.47
CA ALA A 142 -0.46 -2.09 11.67
C ALA A 142 -0.83 -3.01 10.51
N GLY A 143 -1.13 -4.26 10.83
CA GLY A 143 -1.54 -5.30 9.88
C GLY A 143 -1.81 -6.59 10.64
N GLY A 144 -2.82 -7.36 10.27
CA GLY A 144 -3.14 -8.70 10.76
C GLY A 144 -3.16 -9.00 12.27
N GLY A 145 -2.82 -8.02 13.13
CA GLY A 145 -2.68 -8.21 14.58
C GLY A 145 -2.54 -6.89 15.34
N PRO A 146 -2.03 -6.93 16.60
CA PRO A 146 -1.77 -5.71 17.37
C PRO A 146 -0.79 -4.78 16.69
N VAL A 147 -1.01 -3.45 16.82
CA VAL A 147 -0.06 -2.44 16.33
C VAL A 147 1.29 -2.64 17.01
N ARG A 148 2.35 -2.77 16.20
CA ARG A 148 3.71 -2.96 16.67
C ARG A 148 4.47 -1.66 16.63
N ASP A 149 5.15 -1.33 17.73
CA ASP A 149 6.07 -0.20 17.82
C ASP A 149 7.45 -0.65 17.33
N LEU A 150 7.94 -0.04 16.26
CA LEU A 150 9.21 -0.36 15.60
C LEU A 150 10.35 0.59 16.00
N GLY A 151 10.09 1.50 16.93
CA GLY A 151 11.11 2.39 17.47
C GLY A 151 11.01 3.85 17.02
N GLY A 152 11.89 4.66 17.60
CA GLY A 152 11.91 6.11 17.41
C GLY A 152 12.93 6.59 16.38
N GLY A 153 13.09 7.93 16.29
CA GLY A 153 14.06 8.57 15.40
C GLY A 153 13.50 9.00 14.04
N TRP A 154 12.20 8.78 13.79
CA TRP A 154 11.55 9.13 12.52
C TRP A 154 11.07 10.58 12.42
N ASN A 155 11.23 11.37 13.49
CA ASN A 155 10.90 12.80 13.49
C ASN A 155 11.78 13.65 12.57
N ILE A 156 12.95 13.14 12.16
CA ILE A 156 13.88 13.80 11.21
C ILE A 156 13.35 13.78 9.77
N PHE A 157 12.36 12.93 9.47
CA PHE A 157 11.83 12.79 8.13
C PHE A 157 10.57 13.63 7.91
N ASN A 158 10.53 14.33 6.77
CA ASN A 158 9.39 15.12 6.32
C ASN A 158 8.54 14.40 5.25
N LYS A 159 8.99 13.26 4.76
CA LYS A 159 8.23 12.35 3.89
C LYS A 159 8.64 10.91 4.20
N VAL A 160 7.65 10.03 4.34
CA VAL A 160 7.84 8.59 4.48
C VAL A 160 6.84 7.92 3.54
N LEU A 161 7.28 6.95 2.76
CA LEU A 161 6.45 6.18 1.83
C LEU A 161 7.09 4.82 1.54
N SER A 162 6.29 3.86 1.08
CA SER A 162 6.77 2.65 0.41
C SER A 162 6.49 2.78 -1.08
N ALA A 163 7.49 2.54 -1.90
CA ALA A 163 7.32 2.42 -3.35
C ALA A 163 7.17 0.96 -3.81
N GLY A 164 7.13 0.02 -2.85
CA GLY A 164 7.23 -1.41 -3.11
C GLY A 164 8.63 -1.94 -2.82
N ASN A 165 8.93 -3.14 -3.24
CA ASN A 165 10.28 -3.70 -3.13
C ASN A 165 11.21 -3.07 -4.18
N THR A 166 11.94 -2.04 -3.78
CA THR A 166 12.86 -1.27 -4.64
C THR A 166 14.31 -1.73 -4.54
N GLY A 167 14.64 -2.48 -3.49
CA GLY A 167 16.00 -2.90 -3.18
C GLY A 167 16.30 -4.37 -3.45
N GLY A 168 15.30 -5.17 -3.85
CA GLY A 168 15.41 -6.62 -4.02
C GLY A 168 15.45 -7.38 -2.68
N SER A 169 14.80 -6.84 -1.65
CA SER A 169 14.64 -7.44 -0.32
C SER A 169 13.53 -8.49 -0.30
N ALA A 170 13.20 -9.03 0.89
CA ALA A 170 12.15 -10.04 1.06
C ALA A 170 10.74 -9.44 1.04
N ALA A 171 10.60 -8.13 1.21
CA ALA A 171 9.32 -7.43 1.38
C ALA A 171 9.40 -6.01 0.81
N ASP A 172 8.32 -5.26 0.92
CA ASP A 172 8.28 -3.85 0.58
C ASP A 172 9.25 -3.02 1.43
N ASP A 173 9.95 -2.11 0.77
CA ASP A 173 10.92 -1.20 1.37
C ASP A 173 10.25 0.12 1.78
N VAL A 174 10.90 0.85 2.66
CA VAL A 174 10.48 2.19 3.07
C VAL A 174 11.50 3.22 2.61
N LEU A 175 11.00 4.26 1.96
CA LEU A 175 11.76 5.44 1.59
C LEU A 175 11.41 6.59 2.54
N ALA A 176 12.42 7.32 3.00
CA ALA A 176 12.24 8.46 3.90
C ALA A 176 13.12 9.62 3.48
N ARG A 177 12.52 10.83 3.34
CA ARG A 177 13.26 12.05 3.02
C ARG A 177 13.45 12.87 4.28
N ASP A 178 14.71 13.26 4.57
CA ASP A 178 15.01 14.14 5.69
C ASP A 178 14.85 15.63 5.34
N SER A 179 15.03 16.51 6.33
CA SER A 179 14.92 17.96 6.17
C SER A 179 16.00 18.55 5.26
N ALA A 180 17.18 17.92 5.14
CA ALA A 180 18.24 18.31 4.23
C ALA A 180 17.98 17.89 2.77
N GLY A 181 16.88 17.12 2.53
CA GLY A 181 16.53 16.63 1.20
C GLY A 181 17.34 15.42 0.77
N VAL A 182 17.88 14.68 1.72
CA VAL A 182 18.46 13.36 1.44
C VAL A 182 17.33 12.33 1.50
N LEU A 183 17.24 11.49 0.45
CA LEU A 183 16.38 10.32 0.45
C LEU A 183 17.16 9.13 1.02
N TRP A 184 16.53 8.46 1.96
CA TRP A 184 17.00 7.28 2.65
C TRP A 184 16.14 6.07 2.32
N HIS A 185 16.75 4.92 2.25
CA HIS A 185 16.14 3.64 1.91
C HIS A 185 16.31 2.65 3.05
N TYR A 186 15.24 2.00 3.46
CA TYR A 186 15.19 0.94 4.46
C TYR A 186 14.62 -0.30 3.79
N LEU A 187 15.34 -1.41 3.83
CA LEU A 187 14.89 -2.68 3.27
C LEU A 187 13.89 -3.35 4.21
N GLY A 188 12.84 -3.92 3.65
CA GLY A 188 11.90 -4.76 4.38
C GLY A 188 12.48 -6.15 4.66
N ASN A 189 12.33 -6.65 5.89
CA ASN A 189 12.89 -7.93 6.31
C ASN A 189 11.87 -9.10 6.27
N GLY A 190 10.67 -8.89 5.70
CA GLY A 190 9.66 -9.94 5.62
C GLY A 190 8.87 -10.20 6.91
N ASN A 191 9.03 -9.36 7.93
CA ASN A 191 8.38 -9.49 9.24
C ASN A 191 7.97 -8.13 9.83
N ALA A 192 7.71 -7.13 8.99
CA ALA A 192 7.51 -5.72 9.27
C ALA A 192 8.69 -4.99 9.92
N SER A 193 9.81 -5.64 10.27
CA SER A 193 11.01 -4.92 10.66
C SER A 193 11.73 -4.37 9.43
N LEU A 194 12.53 -3.34 9.64
CA LEU A 194 13.29 -2.67 8.60
C LEU A 194 14.80 -2.79 8.89
N SER A 195 15.59 -2.80 7.81
CA SER A 195 17.05 -2.75 7.91
C SER A 195 17.55 -1.42 8.48
N GLN A 196 18.86 -1.29 8.66
CA GLN A 196 19.49 0.02 8.75
C GLN A 196 19.22 0.83 7.47
N ARG A 197 19.29 2.16 7.57
CA ARG A 197 19.07 3.02 6.42
C ARG A 197 20.28 3.06 5.47
N TYR A 198 19.99 3.08 4.19
CA TYR A 198 20.95 3.31 3.12
C TYR A 198 20.69 4.65 2.46
N ARG A 199 21.74 5.38 2.09
CA ARG A 199 21.61 6.68 1.45
C ARG A 199 21.35 6.50 -0.05
N VAL A 200 20.21 7.00 -0.55
CA VAL A 200 19.89 7.03 -1.98
C VAL A 200 20.57 8.24 -2.65
N GLY A 201 20.39 9.44 -2.10
CA GLY A 201 20.97 10.65 -2.65
C GLY A 201 20.35 11.92 -2.09
N GLY A 202 20.96 13.06 -2.40
CA GLY A 202 20.47 14.39 -2.03
C GLY A 202 19.62 15.04 -3.13
N GLY A 203 19.15 16.28 -2.86
CA GLY A 203 18.40 17.09 -3.83
C GLY A 203 16.89 16.82 -3.87
N TRP A 204 16.37 15.91 -3.04
CA TRP A 204 14.95 15.55 -3.04
C TRP A 204 14.03 16.65 -2.49
N ASN A 205 14.56 17.71 -1.88
CA ASN A 205 13.79 18.92 -1.54
C ASN A 205 13.37 19.72 -2.79
N GLY A 206 13.90 19.40 -3.97
CA GLY A 206 13.42 19.89 -5.26
C GLY A 206 12.03 19.38 -5.63
N TYR A 207 11.57 18.31 -4.98
CA TYR A 207 10.26 17.71 -5.24
C TYR A 207 9.23 18.07 -4.18
N THR A 208 8.05 18.51 -4.63
CA THR A 208 6.90 18.85 -3.79
C THR A 208 6.05 17.62 -3.46
N GLN A 209 6.04 16.62 -4.34
CA GLN A 209 5.34 15.34 -4.15
C GLN A 209 6.26 14.19 -4.58
N ILE A 210 6.19 13.09 -3.86
CA ILE A 210 6.87 11.83 -4.17
C ILE A 210 5.84 10.72 -3.93
N ALA A 211 5.64 9.85 -4.91
CA ALA A 211 4.70 8.74 -4.87
C ALA A 211 5.26 7.52 -5.59
N GLY A 212 4.81 6.33 -5.20
CA GLY A 212 5.13 5.05 -5.82
C GLY A 212 4.53 3.93 -4.98
N LYS A 213 4.18 2.82 -5.63
CA LYS A 213 3.77 1.56 -5.01
C LYS A 213 3.68 0.48 -6.09
N GLY A 214 4.85 0.02 -6.54
CA GLY A 214 4.94 -1.07 -7.53
C GLY A 214 5.40 -0.62 -8.91
N ASP A 215 5.29 -1.53 -9.86
CA ASP A 215 5.79 -1.39 -11.24
C ASP A 215 4.82 -0.61 -12.11
N VAL A 216 5.24 0.55 -12.60
CA VAL A 216 4.51 1.39 -13.56
C VAL A 216 4.97 1.13 -14.99
N THR A 217 6.22 0.70 -15.14
CA THR A 217 6.89 0.58 -16.45
C THR A 217 6.79 -0.80 -17.08
N GLY A 218 6.35 -1.80 -16.33
CA GLY A 218 6.18 -3.19 -16.82
C GLY A 218 7.48 -3.98 -16.83
N ASP A 219 8.53 -3.52 -16.13
CA ASP A 219 9.83 -4.21 -16.09
C ASP A 219 9.99 -5.15 -14.86
N GLY A 220 8.93 -5.31 -14.07
CA GLY A 220 8.88 -6.15 -12.88
C GLY A 220 9.54 -5.53 -11.64
N ARG A 221 9.85 -4.23 -11.66
CA ARG A 221 10.49 -3.52 -10.55
C ARG A 221 9.65 -2.35 -10.08
N ALA A 222 9.67 -2.11 -8.79
CA ALA A 222 8.92 -1.00 -8.20
C ALA A 222 9.56 0.34 -8.58
N ASP A 223 8.74 1.25 -9.11
CA ASP A 223 9.13 2.57 -9.61
C ASP A 223 8.70 3.68 -8.65
N LEU A 224 9.30 4.87 -8.83
CA LEU A 224 8.99 6.07 -8.08
C LEU A 224 8.70 7.23 -9.02
N VAL A 225 7.69 8.03 -8.71
CA VAL A 225 7.46 9.30 -9.39
C VAL A 225 7.62 10.47 -8.45
N ALA A 226 8.12 11.59 -8.96
CA ALA A 226 8.34 12.79 -8.17
C ALA A 226 7.94 14.03 -8.98
N ARG A 227 7.13 14.92 -8.38
CA ARG A 227 6.76 16.20 -8.96
C ARG A 227 7.65 17.30 -8.44
N ASP A 228 8.30 18.03 -9.33
CA ASP A 228 9.09 19.19 -8.96
C ASP A 228 8.24 20.45 -8.70
N ARG A 229 8.89 21.55 -8.30
CA ARG A 229 8.22 22.84 -8.01
C ARG A 229 7.61 23.49 -9.23
N SER A 230 8.13 23.18 -10.42
CA SER A 230 7.61 23.69 -11.70
C SER A 230 6.39 22.91 -12.19
N GLY A 231 6.00 21.83 -11.48
CA GLY A 231 4.88 20.97 -11.86
C GLY A 231 5.23 19.98 -12.94
N VAL A 232 6.51 19.67 -13.11
CA VAL A 232 6.94 18.56 -13.97
C VAL A 232 6.96 17.29 -13.13
N LEU A 233 6.33 16.23 -13.63
CA LEU A 233 6.41 14.88 -13.07
C LEU A 233 7.59 14.15 -13.71
N TRP A 234 8.38 13.52 -12.87
CA TRP A 234 9.56 12.74 -13.21
C TRP A 234 9.37 11.28 -12.78
N LEU A 235 9.76 10.36 -13.63
CA LEU A 235 9.81 8.93 -13.34
C LEU A 235 11.23 8.53 -12.98
N TYR A 236 11.37 7.76 -11.91
CA TYR A 236 12.58 7.07 -11.48
C TYR A 236 12.32 5.56 -11.56
N LYS A 237 12.89 4.91 -12.57
CA LYS A 237 12.75 3.46 -12.71
C LYS A 237 13.51 2.72 -11.63
N GLY A 238 12.86 1.72 -11.05
CA GLY A 238 13.48 0.82 -10.09
C GLY A 238 14.59 -0.02 -10.72
N THR A 239 15.64 -0.29 -9.96
CA THR A 239 16.75 -1.16 -10.39
C THR A 239 16.72 -2.52 -9.68
N GLY A 240 15.99 -2.66 -8.57
CA GLY A 240 16.06 -3.83 -7.69
C GLY A 240 17.36 -3.92 -6.90
N ASN A 241 18.17 -2.87 -6.85
CA ASN A 241 19.44 -2.85 -6.13
C ASN A 241 19.43 -1.78 -5.04
N TYR A 242 19.46 -2.19 -3.79
CA TYR A 242 19.38 -1.27 -2.64
C TYR A 242 20.47 -0.19 -2.59
N ARG A 243 21.62 -0.42 -3.20
CA ARG A 243 22.74 0.56 -3.26
C ARG A 243 22.50 1.66 -4.28
N SER A 244 21.68 1.39 -5.30
CA SER A 244 21.29 2.33 -6.34
C SER A 244 19.85 2.03 -6.76
N PRO A 245 18.84 2.25 -5.89
CA PRO A 245 17.50 1.72 -6.09
C PRO A 245 16.78 2.31 -7.30
N PHE A 246 17.26 3.43 -7.82
CA PHE A 246 16.66 4.11 -8.96
C PHE A 246 17.66 4.49 -10.03
N SER A 247 17.26 4.37 -11.29
CA SER A 247 18.01 4.87 -12.44
C SER A 247 17.87 6.39 -12.57
N THR A 248 18.57 6.98 -13.54
CA THR A 248 18.42 8.39 -13.91
C THR A 248 16.95 8.66 -14.28
N ARG A 249 16.42 9.77 -13.74
CA ARG A 249 15.02 10.16 -13.97
C ARG A 249 14.72 10.48 -15.43
N THR A 250 13.50 10.14 -15.86
CA THR A 250 12.94 10.52 -17.14
C THR A 250 11.76 11.45 -16.95
N ARG A 251 11.54 12.37 -17.89
CA ARG A 251 10.43 13.33 -17.83
C ARG A 251 9.14 12.65 -18.27
N VAL A 252 8.11 12.69 -17.41
CA VAL A 252 6.76 12.22 -17.73
C VAL A 252 5.95 13.32 -18.41
N GLY A 253 5.87 14.50 -17.79
CA GLY A 253 5.11 15.61 -18.33
C GLY A 253 5.03 16.80 -17.38
N ALA A 254 4.48 17.92 -17.86
CA ALA A 254 4.24 19.12 -17.07
C ALA A 254 2.74 19.28 -16.74
N GLY A 255 2.40 20.31 -15.95
CA GLY A 255 1.01 20.62 -15.60
C GLY A 255 0.52 19.97 -14.30
N TRP A 256 1.35 19.23 -13.58
CA TRP A 256 0.96 18.50 -12.38
C TRP A 256 0.73 19.40 -11.14
N ASN A 257 1.01 20.71 -11.24
CA ASN A 257 0.67 21.66 -10.17
C ASN A 257 -0.84 21.92 -10.02
N MET A 258 -1.66 21.44 -10.96
CA MET A 258 -3.12 21.42 -10.80
C MET A 258 -3.59 20.49 -9.67
N TYR A 259 -2.73 19.59 -9.18
CA TYR A 259 -3.02 18.67 -8.10
C TYR A 259 -2.32 19.09 -6.81
N ASN A 260 -3.03 19.06 -5.68
CA ASN A 260 -2.48 19.36 -4.37
C ASN A 260 -1.90 18.12 -3.66
N TYR A 261 -2.25 16.90 -4.11
CA TYR A 261 -1.78 15.66 -3.54
C TYR A 261 -1.57 14.59 -4.63
N LEU A 262 -0.48 13.84 -4.52
CA LEU A 262 -0.18 12.68 -5.37
C LEU A 262 0.21 11.50 -4.48
N PHE A 263 -0.33 10.33 -4.78
CA PHE A 263 0.02 9.07 -4.12
C PHE A 263 -0.27 7.89 -5.04
N SER A 264 0.33 6.75 -4.75
CA SER A 264 0.02 5.49 -5.42
C SER A 264 -0.39 4.50 -4.35
N PRO A 265 -1.59 3.94 -4.43
CA PRO A 265 -2.00 2.83 -3.57
C PRO A 265 -1.51 1.47 -4.10
N GLY A 266 -0.97 1.42 -5.32
CA GLY A 266 -0.65 0.22 -6.07
C GLY A 266 -1.56 0.05 -7.27
N ASP A 267 -1.91 -1.19 -7.60
CA ASP A 267 -2.83 -1.51 -8.69
C ASP A 267 -4.28 -1.38 -8.24
N LEU A 268 -4.96 -0.30 -8.66
CA LEU A 268 -6.40 -0.08 -8.46
C LEU A 268 -7.26 -0.63 -9.59
N THR A 269 -6.65 -0.97 -10.72
CA THR A 269 -7.39 -1.34 -11.93
C THR A 269 -7.40 -2.83 -12.21
N GLY A 270 -6.54 -3.61 -11.55
CA GLY A 270 -6.40 -5.05 -11.71
C GLY A 270 -5.62 -5.45 -12.95
N ASP A 271 -4.78 -4.56 -13.48
CA ASP A 271 -3.98 -4.82 -14.68
C ASP A 271 -2.51 -5.17 -14.37
N ARG A 272 -2.17 -5.35 -13.08
CA ARG A 272 -0.84 -5.67 -12.55
C ARG A 272 0.18 -4.55 -12.72
N ARG A 273 -0.28 -3.32 -12.86
CA ARG A 273 0.56 -2.12 -12.93
C ARG A 273 0.17 -1.15 -11.84
N ALA A 274 1.18 -0.51 -11.28
CA ALA A 274 0.92 0.49 -10.27
C ALA A 274 0.28 1.74 -10.89
N ASP A 275 -0.80 2.19 -10.28
CA ASP A 275 -1.56 3.36 -10.68
C ASP A 275 -1.14 4.59 -9.86
N LEU A 276 -1.40 5.78 -10.39
CA LEU A 276 -1.21 7.03 -9.68
C LEU A 276 -2.55 7.72 -9.44
N VAL A 277 -2.79 8.12 -8.20
CA VAL A 277 -3.96 8.91 -7.82
C VAL A 277 -3.55 10.33 -7.51
N ALA A 278 -4.30 11.28 -8.06
CA ALA A 278 -4.09 12.71 -7.90
C ALA A 278 -5.34 13.38 -7.35
N ARG A 279 -5.19 14.24 -6.34
CA ARG A 279 -6.28 15.08 -5.82
C ARG A 279 -6.10 16.50 -6.31
N ASP A 280 -7.14 17.08 -6.91
CA ASP A 280 -7.14 18.47 -7.32
C ASP A 280 -7.52 19.44 -6.17
N ALA A 281 -7.45 20.74 -6.43
CA ALA A 281 -7.76 21.77 -5.44
C ALA A 281 -9.24 21.75 -5.00
N ALA A 282 -10.15 21.30 -5.87
CA ALA A 282 -11.57 21.13 -5.56
C ALA A 282 -11.86 19.88 -4.70
N GLY A 283 -10.84 19.05 -4.46
CA GLY A 283 -10.97 17.81 -3.71
C GLY A 283 -11.57 16.67 -4.52
N ALA A 284 -11.44 16.70 -5.85
CA ALA A 284 -11.77 15.56 -6.70
C ALA A 284 -10.55 14.64 -6.83
N LEU A 285 -10.79 13.33 -6.94
CA LEU A 285 -9.75 12.34 -7.22
C LEU A 285 -9.74 11.95 -8.69
N TRP A 286 -8.54 11.86 -9.20
CA TRP A 286 -8.22 11.48 -10.56
C TRP A 286 -7.24 10.30 -10.56
N LEU A 287 -7.61 9.24 -11.25
CA LEU A 287 -6.78 8.06 -11.46
C LEU A 287 -6.05 8.16 -12.80
N TYR A 288 -4.77 7.86 -12.77
CA TYR A 288 -3.93 7.65 -13.93
C TYR A 288 -3.47 6.20 -13.94
N LYS A 289 -3.96 5.41 -14.88
CA LYS A 289 -3.58 4.00 -15.02
C LYS A 289 -2.14 3.85 -15.44
N GLY A 290 -1.42 2.95 -14.78
CA GLY A 290 -0.11 2.51 -15.22
C GLY A 290 -0.17 1.90 -16.61
N SER A 291 0.75 2.28 -17.50
CA SER A 291 0.71 1.82 -18.89
C SER A 291 1.60 0.62 -19.17
N GLY A 292 2.53 0.30 -18.27
CA GLY A 292 3.60 -0.67 -18.51
C GLY A 292 4.67 -0.15 -19.49
N SER A 293 4.80 1.16 -19.66
CA SER A 293 5.77 1.77 -20.56
C SER A 293 6.51 2.91 -19.90
N SER A 294 7.83 2.91 -19.93
CA SER A 294 8.64 3.99 -19.39
C SER A 294 8.57 5.28 -20.22
N SER A 295 8.19 5.23 -21.50
CA SER A 295 8.07 6.41 -22.36
C SER A 295 6.76 7.17 -22.14
N THR A 296 5.69 6.45 -21.80
CA THR A 296 4.35 7.00 -21.51
C THR A 296 3.78 6.29 -20.28
N PRO A 297 4.33 6.52 -19.08
CA PRO A 297 4.06 5.65 -17.92
C PRO A 297 2.60 5.67 -17.44
N TYR A 298 1.83 6.67 -17.83
CA TYR A 298 0.44 6.80 -17.44
C TYR A 298 -0.48 7.09 -18.62
N GLY A 299 -1.66 6.49 -18.61
CA GLY A 299 -2.74 6.77 -19.55
C GLY A 299 -3.51 8.06 -19.25
N ALA A 300 -4.63 8.26 -19.97
CA ALA A 300 -5.54 9.38 -19.72
C ALA A 300 -6.16 9.28 -18.32
N ARG A 301 -6.38 10.42 -17.67
CA ARG A 301 -6.98 10.46 -16.32
C ARG A 301 -8.45 10.09 -16.31
N ILE A 302 -8.87 9.41 -15.27
CA ILE A 302 -10.26 9.05 -15.00
C ILE A 302 -10.66 9.68 -13.65
N LYS A 303 -11.81 10.32 -13.57
CA LYS A 303 -12.32 10.83 -12.29
C LYS A 303 -12.91 9.67 -11.49
N ILE A 304 -12.35 9.42 -10.30
CA ILE A 304 -12.78 8.34 -9.40
C ILE A 304 -13.44 8.84 -8.11
N GLY A 305 -13.38 10.15 -7.86
CA GLY A 305 -14.04 10.81 -6.74
C GLY A 305 -14.41 12.25 -7.11
N THR A 306 -15.64 12.70 -6.77
CA THR A 306 -16.14 13.99 -7.23
C THR A 306 -15.72 15.15 -6.34
N SER A 307 -15.74 14.97 -5.00
CA SER A 307 -15.42 16.04 -4.04
C SER A 307 -15.24 15.45 -2.63
N GLY A 308 -14.84 16.31 -1.68
CA GLY A 308 -14.73 15.93 -0.27
C GLY A 308 -13.39 15.32 0.14
N TRP A 309 -12.53 15.00 -0.81
CA TRP A 309 -11.24 14.34 -0.52
C TRP A 309 -10.22 15.26 0.14
N ASN A 310 -10.46 16.58 0.15
CA ASN A 310 -9.66 17.54 0.91
C ASN A 310 -9.80 17.37 2.44
N GLY A 311 -10.82 16.64 2.92
CA GLY A 311 -10.96 16.27 4.33
C GLY A 311 -9.89 15.32 4.85
N PHE A 312 -9.21 14.59 3.96
CA PHE A 312 -8.14 13.70 4.35
C PHE A 312 -6.80 14.44 4.49
N GLY A 313 -6.14 14.28 5.62
CA GLY A 313 -4.80 14.79 5.88
C GLY A 313 -3.71 13.98 5.16
N ALA A 314 -3.96 12.68 4.98
CA ALA A 314 -3.13 11.78 4.18
C ALA A 314 -4.00 10.79 3.41
N MET A 315 -3.51 10.36 2.25
CA MET A 315 -4.05 9.23 1.46
C MET A 315 -2.89 8.32 1.08
N PHE A 316 -3.13 7.00 1.11
CA PHE A 316 -2.10 5.97 0.91
C PHE A 316 -2.69 4.66 0.44
#